data_ff7bb6d296342fb40e7b87af33e96cb9
#
_entry.id   ff7bb6d296342fb40e7b87af33e96cb9
#
_cell.length_a   1.000
_cell.length_b   1.000
_cell.length_c   1.000
_cell.angle_alpha   90.00
_cell.angle_beta   90.00
_cell.angle_gamma   90.00
#
_symmetry.space_group_name_H-M   'P 1'
#
loop_
_entity.id
_entity.type
_entity.pdbx_description
1 polymer ?
#
loop_
_entity_poly.entity_id
_entity_poly.type
_entity_poly.pdbx_seq_one_letter_code
_entity_poly.pdbx_strand_id
1 'polypeptide(L)'
;DITERVDRILERDYSHLFKVYDNVDWNSCNVAYDRSKPKIIWTAWLQGIDQAPEIVKVCWESQKAFLPDYEYRIMTLENFHQWVSLPDDIIGKFKKGAMPPACFADLLRLAALKEYGGVWMDASLLCTGLKSDRLKELWCHIEKSELTIPRYFRKGERCAIGLGNWFISAKKWNRVINGVFDAMIAYWHDHDCVTDYYMMHLFLALALRRWQETSVDMP
;
A
#
# COMPACT_ATOMS: atom_id res chain seq x y z
N ASP A 1 8.96 12.31 -21.31
CA ASP A 1 8.91 12.57 -19.87
C ASP A 1 9.80 11.57 -19.13
N ILE A 2 10.49 12.03 -18.06
CA ILE A 2 11.40 11.18 -17.26
C ILE A 2 10.61 10.02 -16.64
N THR A 3 9.46 10.29 -16.07
CA THR A 3 8.59 9.28 -15.45
C THR A 3 8.14 8.20 -16.43
N GLU A 4 7.78 8.55 -17.65
CA GLU A 4 7.44 7.55 -18.69
C GLU A 4 8.65 6.70 -19.10
N ARG A 5 9.83 7.27 -19.05
CA ARG A 5 11.07 6.52 -19.33
C ARG A 5 11.35 5.52 -18.20
N VAL A 6 11.18 5.94 -16.95
CA VAL A 6 11.33 5.06 -15.78
C VAL A 6 10.28 3.96 -15.83
N ASP A 7 9.01 4.28 -16.10
CA ASP A 7 7.92 3.30 -16.22
C ASP A 7 8.27 2.19 -17.24
N ARG A 8 8.79 2.56 -18.42
CA ARG A 8 9.23 1.58 -19.44
C ARG A 8 10.41 0.73 -19.00
N ILE A 9 11.34 1.29 -18.23
CA ILE A 9 12.48 0.53 -17.68
C ILE A 9 11.95 -0.48 -16.65
N LEU A 10 11.12 -0.06 -15.73
CA LEU A 10 10.54 -0.94 -14.72
C LEU A 10 9.69 -2.05 -15.35
N GLU A 11 8.92 -1.74 -16.39
CA GLU A 11 8.15 -2.72 -17.14
C GLU A 11 9.06 -3.76 -17.82
N ARG A 12 10.13 -3.32 -18.50
CA ARG A 12 11.09 -4.21 -19.14
C ARG A 12 11.78 -5.13 -18.15
N ASP A 13 12.22 -4.60 -17.01
CA ASP A 13 13.14 -5.30 -16.11
C ASP A 13 12.36 -6.14 -15.08
N TYR A 14 11.17 -5.73 -14.64
CA TYR A 14 10.45 -6.37 -13.54
C TYR A 14 9.07 -6.95 -13.90
N SER A 15 8.52 -6.70 -15.09
CA SER A 15 7.18 -7.22 -15.43
C SER A 15 7.09 -8.75 -15.43
N HIS A 16 8.21 -9.43 -15.60
CA HIS A 16 8.27 -10.90 -15.56
C HIS A 16 7.89 -11.47 -14.17
N LEU A 17 8.12 -10.70 -13.10
CA LEU A 17 7.79 -11.12 -11.73
C LEU A 17 6.27 -11.24 -11.52
N PHE A 18 5.48 -10.44 -12.23
CA PHE A 18 4.02 -10.52 -12.15
C PHE A 18 3.46 -11.80 -12.78
N LYS A 19 4.21 -12.47 -13.68
CA LYS A 19 3.74 -13.69 -14.36
C LYS A 19 3.40 -14.83 -13.41
N VAL A 20 4.08 -14.90 -12.26
CA VAL A 20 3.82 -15.90 -11.23
C VAL A 20 2.36 -15.86 -10.76
N TYR A 21 1.76 -14.67 -10.83
CA TYR A 21 0.41 -14.40 -10.34
C TYR A 21 -0.68 -14.47 -11.42
N ASP A 22 -0.33 -14.69 -12.71
CA ASP A 22 -1.31 -14.68 -13.81
C ASP A 22 -2.36 -15.81 -13.71
N ASN A 23 -1.93 -17.00 -13.28
CA ASN A 23 -2.75 -18.20 -13.28
C ASN A 23 -3.17 -18.65 -11.87
N VAL A 24 -2.95 -17.85 -10.85
CA VAL A 24 -3.39 -18.18 -9.50
C VAL A 24 -4.90 -17.94 -9.42
N ASP A 25 -5.65 -18.97 -9.06
CA ASP A 25 -7.07 -18.81 -8.74
C ASP A 25 -7.23 -18.14 -7.38
N TRP A 26 -7.32 -16.81 -7.42
CA TRP A 26 -7.46 -15.98 -6.24
C TRP A 26 -8.80 -16.18 -5.52
N ASN A 27 -9.82 -16.68 -6.23
CA ASN A 27 -11.10 -17.03 -5.60
C ASN A 27 -10.97 -18.28 -4.72
N SER A 28 -10.09 -19.21 -5.06
CA SER A 28 -9.79 -20.37 -4.20
C SER A 28 -8.80 -20.02 -3.08
N CYS A 29 -7.91 -19.04 -3.30
CA CYS A 29 -7.03 -18.48 -2.28
C CYS A 29 -7.76 -17.50 -1.34
N ASN A 30 -8.92 -16.97 -1.74
CA ASN A 30 -9.86 -16.29 -0.88
C ASN A 30 -10.47 -17.32 0.07
N VAL A 31 -9.69 -17.73 1.04
CA VAL A 31 -10.25 -18.23 2.30
C VAL A 31 -11.31 -17.20 2.68
N ALA A 32 -12.56 -17.62 2.67
CA ALA A 32 -13.71 -16.80 2.98
C ALA A 32 -13.31 -15.86 4.11
N TYR A 33 -13.46 -14.53 3.90
CA TYR A 33 -13.08 -13.52 4.89
C TYR A 33 -13.46 -14.04 6.26
N ASP A 34 -12.45 -14.46 6.99
CA ASP A 34 -12.65 -15.07 8.31
C ASP A 34 -13.12 -13.94 9.23
N ARG A 35 -14.42 -13.85 9.42
CA ARG A 35 -15.07 -12.85 10.28
C ARG A 35 -14.57 -12.90 11.72
N SER A 36 -13.87 -13.99 12.12
CA SER A 36 -13.25 -14.12 13.43
C SER A 36 -11.92 -13.36 13.54
N LYS A 37 -11.32 -12.93 12.41
CA LYS A 37 -10.07 -12.17 12.40
C LYS A 37 -10.36 -10.68 12.49
N PRO A 38 -9.59 -9.94 13.29
CA PRO A 38 -9.78 -8.50 13.40
C PRO A 38 -9.55 -7.83 12.05
N LYS A 39 -10.42 -6.90 11.69
CA LYS A 39 -10.17 -5.96 10.61
C LYS A 39 -9.07 -5.03 11.08
N ILE A 40 -8.05 -4.78 10.24
CA ILE A 40 -6.86 -4.05 10.66
C ILE A 40 -6.74 -2.76 9.86
N ILE A 41 -6.50 -1.64 10.56
CA ILE A 41 -5.94 -0.42 9.98
C ILE A 41 -4.44 -0.41 10.25
N TRP A 42 -3.68 -0.27 9.21
CA TRP A 42 -2.23 -0.11 9.23
C TRP A 42 -1.83 1.33 8.99
N THR A 43 -0.87 1.82 9.73
CA THR A 43 -0.16 3.06 9.46
C THR A 43 1.30 2.92 9.90
N ALA A 44 2.16 3.85 9.53
CA ALA A 44 3.55 3.83 9.98
C ALA A 44 4.02 5.23 10.39
N TRP A 45 4.84 5.25 11.44
CA TRP A 45 5.65 6.41 11.84
C TRP A 45 7.00 5.91 12.33
N LEU A 46 8.00 5.92 11.42
CA LEU A 46 9.25 5.21 11.60
C LEU A 46 10.05 5.67 12.82
N GLN A 47 9.93 6.94 13.18
CA GLN A 47 10.65 7.56 14.30
C GLN A 47 10.15 7.16 15.70
N GLY A 48 9.04 6.45 15.77
CA GLY A 48 8.39 6.08 17.04
C GLY A 48 7.18 6.94 17.37
N ILE A 49 6.20 6.35 18.05
CA ILE A 49 4.89 6.97 18.33
C ILE A 49 5.05 8.28 19.11
N ASP A 50 5.95 8.29 20.07
CA ASP A 50 6.17 9.46 20.95
C ASP A 50 6.79 10.65 20.21
N GLN A 51 7.50 10.37 19.12
CA GLN A 51 8.13 11.40 18.27
C GLN A 51 7.18 11.98 17.21
N ALA A 52 5.95 11.49 17.14
CA ALA A 52 5.00 12.00 16.17
C ALA A 52 4.54 13.42 16.54
N PRO A 53 4.51 14.34 15.56
CA PRO A 53 3.91 15.66 15.74
C PRO A 53 2.45 15.58 16.18
N GLU A 54 1.97 16.59 16.89
CA GLU A 54 0.60 16.62 17.41
C GLU A 54 -0.46 16.44 16.31
N ILE A 55 -0.26 17.06 15.16
CA ILE A 55 -1.15 16.90 14.01
C ILE A 55 -1.28 15.47 13.54
N VAL A 56 -0.20 14.69 13.59
CA VAL A 56 -0.21 13.27 13.25
C VAL A 56 -0.98 12.46 14.30
N LYS A 57 -0.80 12.77 15.57
CA LYS A 57 -1.56 12.13 16.66
C LYS A 57 -3.06 12.39 16.52
N VAL A 58 -3.45 13.63 16.19
CA VAL A 58 -4.86 13.98 15.89
C VAL A 58 -5.40 13.17 14.71
N CYS A 59 -4.60 12.98 13.64
CA CYS A 59 -5.00 12.12 12.53
C CYS A 59 -5.23 10.68 12.99
N TRP A 60 -4.34 10.11 13.79
CA TRP A 60 -4.50 8.75 14.32
C TRP A 60 -5.78 8.60 15.16
N GLU A 61 -6.06 9.54 16.05
CA GLU A 61 -7.30 9.51 16.85
C GLU A 61 -8.54 9.61 15.93
N SER A 62 -8.48 10.42 14.88
CA SER A 62 -9.56 10.50 13.90
C SER A 62 -9.76 9.18 13.14
N GLN A 63 -8.68 8.49 12.77
CA GLN A 63 -8.73 7.19 12.08
C GLN A 63 -9.32 6.11 12.99
N LYS A 64 -8.91 6.05 14.26
CA LYS A 64 -9.48 5.13 15.26
C LYS A 64 -10.97 5.39 15.49
N ALA A 65 -11.34 6.66 15.63
CA ALA A 65 -12.73 7.05 15.82
C ALA A 65 -13.61 6.78 14.59
N PHE A 66 -13.02 6.80 13.40
CA PHE A 66 -13.71 6.54 12.13
C PHE A 66 -14.14 5.08 11.99
N LEU A 67 -13.28 4.15 12.41
CA LEU A 67 -13.46 2.71 12.31
C LEU A 67 -13.21 2.03 13.67
N PRO A 68 -14.11 2.21 14.64
CA PRO A 68 -13.89 1.74 16.01
C PRO A 68 -13.84 0.21 16.13
N ASP A 69 -14.41 -0.52 15.18
CA ASP A 69 -14.39 -1.98 15.15
C ASP A 69 -13.12 -2.57 14.51
N TYR A 70 -12.18 -1.71 14.11
CA TYR A 70 -10.91 -2.13 13.52
C TYR A 70 -9.80 -2.12 14.56
N GLU A 71 -8.93 -3.12 14.50
CA GLU A 71 -7.67 -3.08 15.22
C GLU A 71 -6.73 -2.08 14.54
N TYR A 72 -6.20 -1.12 15.30
CA TYR A 72 -5.33 -0.06 14.79
C TYR A 72 -3.89 -0.35 15.13
N ARG A 73 -3.03 -0.48 14.11
CA ARG A 73 -1.60 -0.82 14.25
C ARG A 73 -0.70 0.26 13.66
N ILE A 74 0.17 0.81 14.50
CA ILE A 74 1.18 1.79 14.08
C ILE A 74 2.54 1.10 14.00
N MET A 75 3.09 0.97 12.81
CA MET A 75 4.43 0.42 12.62
C MET A 75 5.50 1.50 12.83
N THR A 76 6.54 1.13 13.58
CA THR A 76 7.73 1.94 13.82
C THR A 76 8.97 1.11 13.47
N LEU A 77 10.16 1.71 13.47
CA LEU A 77 11.42 0.96 13.30
C LEU A 77 11.66 -0.05 14.42
N GLU A 78 11.10 0.18 15.61
CA GLU A 78 11.26 -0.71 16.74
C GLU A 78 10.33 -1.92 16.70
N ASN A 79 9.13 -1.78 16.11
CA ASN A 79 8.09 -2.80 16.25
C ASN A 79 7.62 -3.45 14.94
N PHE A 80 7.99 -2.97 13.75
CA PHE A 80 7.46 -3.50 12.49
C PHE A 80 7.71 -5.01 12.32
N HIS A 81 8.84 -5.51 12.85
CA HIS A 81 9.20 -6.92 12.79
C HIS A 81 8.25 -7.86 13.57
N GLN A 82 7.36 -7.32 14.40
CA GLN A 82 6.31 -8.10 15.07
C GLN A 82 5.23 -8.57 14.11
N TRP A 83 5.07 -7.90 12.98
CA TRP A 83 4.02 -8.18 12.00
C TRP A 83 4.55 -8.58 10.62
N VAL A 84 5.64 -7.95 10.17
CA VAL A 84 6.16 -8.17 8.82
C VAL A 84 7.65 -8.45 8.83
N SER A 85 8.08 -9.25 7.84
CA SER A 85 9.49 -9.53 7.61
C SER A 85 9.92 -8.89 6.29
N LEU A 86 11.06 -8.23 6.32
CA LEU A 86 11.76 -7.74 5.13
C LEU A 86 13.14 -8.39 5.06
N PRO A 87 13.73 -8.59 3.87
CA PRO A 87 15.09 -9.13 3.73
C PRO A 87 16.13 -8.27 4.46
N ASP A 88 17.11 -8.91 5.07
CA ASP A 88 18.13 -8.24 5.89
C ASP A 88 18.99 -7.25 5.11
N ASP A 89 19.28 -7.53 3.84
CA ASP A 89 20.01 -6.63 2.96
C ASP A 89 19.23 -5.35 2.67
N ILE A 90 17.91 -5.44 2.51
CA ILE A 90 17.01 -4.29 2.33
C ILE A 90 16.94 -3.45 3.60
N ILE A 91 16.78 -4.09 4.75
CA ILE A 91 16.88 -3.40 6.05
C ILE A 91 18.26 -2.73 6.20
N GLY A 92 19.31 -3.42 5.77
CA GLY A 92 20.68 -2.90 5.76
C GLY A 92 20.83 -1.65 4.87
N LYS A 93 20.23 -1.63 3.67
CA LYS A 93 20.23 -0.45 2.77
C LYS A 93 19.52 0.74 3.40
N PHE A 94 18.39 0.51 4.06
CA PHE A 94 17.69 1.57 4.80
C PHE A 94 18.56 2.13 5.94
N LYS A 95 19.16 1.26 6.78
CA LYS A 95 20.03 1.67 7.89
C LYS A 95 21.26 2.45 7.43
N LYS A 96 21.78 2.17 6.24
CA LYS A 96 22.91 2.89 5.63
C LYS A 96 22.49 4.21 4.94
N GLY A 97 21.18 4.53 4.91
CA GLY A 97 20.68 5.75 4.29
C GLY A 97 20.58 5.68 2.76
N ALA A 98 20.78 4.52 2.13
CA ALA A 98 20.61 4.32 0.71
C ALA A 98 19.12 4.33 0.29
N MET A 99 18.23 3.89 1.19
CA MET A 99 16.80 3.89 1.00
C MET A 99 16.14 5.03 1.77
N PRO A 100 15.37 5.92 1.10
CA PRO A 100 14.61 6.97 1.77
C PRO A 100 13.54 6.38 2.71
N PRO A 101 13.20 7.07 3.84
CA PRO A 101 12.17 6.60 4.77
C PRO A 101 10.79 6.34 4.13
N ALA A 102 10.41 7.15 3.14
CA ALA A 102 9.16 6.93 2.40
C ALA A 102 9.16 5.60 1.65
N CYS A 103 10.27 5.23 1.00
CA CYS A 103 10.39 3.95 0.29
C CYS A 103 10.38 2.75 1.25
N PHE A 104 10.98 2.92 2.43
CA PHE A 104 10.90 1.87 3.48
C PHE A 104 9.46 1.71 3.99
N ALA A 105 8.74 2.82 4.20
CA ALA A 105 7.33 2.79 4.55
C ALA A 105 6.45 2.15 3.46
N ASP A 106 6.78 2.35 2.18
CA ASP A 106 6.11 1.68 1.07
C ASP A 106 6.27 0.15 1.12
N LEU A 107 7.46 -0.34 1.47
CA LEU A 107 7.68 -1.78 1.68
C LEU A 107 6.91 -2.32 2.88
N LEU A 108 6.86 -1.59 4.00
CA LEU A 108 6.07 -1.98 5.17
C LEU A 108 4.58 -2.04 4.84
N ARG A 109 4.06 -1.06 4.10
CA ARG A 109 2.68 -1.00 3.61
C ARG A 109 2.34 -2.24 2.79
N LEU A 110 3.15 -2.54 1.79
CA LEU A 110 2.94 -3.70 0.94
C LEU A 110 3.06 -5.02 1.71
N ALA A 111 4.06 -5.15 2.58
CA ALA A 111 4.26 -6.35 3.39
C ALA A 111 3.06 -6.61 4.32
N ALA A 112 2.55 -5.57 4.99
CA ALA A 112 1.39 -5.68 5.89
C ALA A 112 0.12 -6.10 5.11
N LEU A 113 -0.15 -5.45 3.98
CA LEU A 113 -1.31 -5.78 3.15
C LEU A 113 -1.19 -7.16 2.49
N LYS A 114 0.03 -7.57 2.09
CA LYS A 114 0.31 -8.91 1.58
C LYS A 114 0.02 -9.97 2.62
N GLU A 115 0.51 -9.79 3.83
CA GLU A 115 0.49 -10.81 4.87
C GLU A 115 -0.86 -10.91 5.60
N TYR A 116 -1.51 -9.79 5.82
CA TYR A 116 -2.74 -9.72 6.61
C TYR A 116 -3.95 -9.20 5.84
N GLY A 117 -3.74 -8.42 4.79
CA GLY A 117 -4.79 -7.59 4.22
C GLY A 117 -5.14 -6.43 5.14
N GLY A 118 -6.32 -5.85 4.95
CA GLY A 118 -6.82 -4.73 5.74
C GLY A 118 -6.73 -3.40 5.02
N VAL A 119 -6.64 -2.32 5.77
CA VAL A 119 -6.64 -0.96 5.26
C VAL A 119 -5.36 -0.25 5.66
N TRP A 120 -4.58 0.20 4.70
CA TRP A 120 -3.52 1.15 4.94
C TRP A 120 -4.05 2.57 4.91
N MET A 121 -3.70 3.36 5.91
CA MET A 121 -3.93 4.80 5.96
C MET A 121 -2.63 5.51 6.33
N ASP A 122 -2.22 6.50 5.53
CA ASP A 122 -1.05 7.29 5.89
C ASP A 122 -1.27 8.03 7.22
N ALA A 123 -0.20 8.19 7.98
CA ALA A 123 -0.23 8.76 9.32
C ALA A 123 -0.81 10.19 9.39
N SER A 124 -0.74 10.93 8.28
CA SER A 124 -1.26 12.29 8.16
C SER A 124 -2.69 12.38 7.60
N LEU A 125 -3.36 11.24 7.40
CA LEU A 125 -4.73 11.21 6.88
C LEU A 125 -5.73 11.54 7.99
N LEU A 126 -6.44 12.66 7.87
CA LEU A 126 -7.53 13.04 8.77
C LEU A 126 -8.85 12.42 8.29
N CYS A 127 -9.48 11.60 9.13
CA CYS A 127 -10.79 11.02 8.88
C CYS A 127 -11.89 11.88 9.48
N THR A 128 -12.86 12.30 8.66
CA THR A 128 -13.96 13.19 9.08
C THR A 128 -15.26 12.43 9.40
N GLY A 129 -15.24 11.11 9.31
CA GLY A 129 -16.35 10.22 9.67
C GLY A 129 -17.30 9.89 8.52
N LEU A 130 -18.11 8.86 8.73
CA LEU A 130 -19.15 8.40 7.80
C LEU A 130 -20.45 9.16 8.05
N LYS A 131 -20.47 10.47 7.73
CA LYS A 131 -21.59 11.38 8.08
C LYS A 131 -22.82 11.24 7.19
N SER A 132 -22.71 10.60 6.03
CA SER A 132 -23.84 10.40 5.12
C SER A 132 -24.02 8.94 4.76
N ASP A 133 -25.23 8.56 4.34
CA ASP A 133 -25.50 7.18 3.92
C ASP A 133 -24.69 6.81 2.69
N ARG A 134 -24.46 7.75 1.78
CA ARG A 134 -23.56 7.54 0.63
C ARG A 134 -22.13 7.15 1.05
N LEU A 135 -21.56 7.78 2.08
CA LEU A 135 -20.24 7.42 2.59
C LEU A 135 -20.23 6.05 3.26
N LYS A 136 -21.30 5.69 3.96
CA LYS A 136 -21.46 4.35 4.54
C LYS A 136 -21.55 3.27 3.47
N GLU A 137 -22.32 3.53 2.39
CA GLU A 137 -22.43 2.63 1.26
C GLU A 137 -21.08 2.46 0.53
N LEU A 138 -20.37 3.56 0.31
CA LEU A 138 -19.01 3.53 -0.27
C LEU A 138 -18.07 2.71 0.61
N TRP A 139 -18.08 2.92 1.94
CA TRP A 139 -17.27 2.14 2.85
C TRP A 139 -17.61 0.65 2.81
N CYS A 140 -18.89 0.33 2.81
CA CYS A 140 -19.35 -1.06 2.67
C CYS A 140 -18.89 -1.69 1.33
N HIS A 141 -18.83 -0.90 0.26
CA HIS A 141 -18.27 -1.34 -1.03
C HIS A 141 -16.74 -1.59 -0.94
N ILE A 142 -16.00 -0.68 -0.31
CA ILE A 142 -14.55 -0.83 -0.06
C ILE A 142 -14.26 -2.13 0.71
N GLU A 143 -15.01 -2.41 1.77
CA GLU A 143 -14.84 -3.63 2.57
C GLU A 143 -15.10 -4.93 1.79
N LYS A 144 -15.96 -4.89 0.79
CA LYS A 144 -16.27 -6.04 -0.07
C LYS A 144 -15.31 -6.21 -1.23
N SER A 145 -14.60 -5.14 -1.61
CA SER A 145 -13.69 -5.13 -2.75
C SER A 145 -12.40 -5.89 -2.45
N GLU A 146 -11.84 -6.54 -3.48
CA GLU A 146 -10.54 -7.21 -3.40
C GLU A 146 -9.40 -6.22 -3.20
N LEU A 147 -9.52 -5.06 -3.86
CA LEU A 147 -8.54 -3.98 -3.83
C LEU A 147 -9.25 -2.65 -4.05
N THR A 148 -8.90 -1.66 -3.25
CA THR A 148 -9.32 -0.26 -3.46
C THR A 148 -8.10 0.64 -3.31
N ILE A 149 -7.84 1.44 -4.34
CA ILE A 149 -6.78 2.45 -4.39
C ILE A 149 -7.39 3.73 -4.95
N PRO A 150 -7.28 4.88 -4.26
CA PRO A 150 -7.77 6.15 -4.78
C PRO A 150 -7.09 6.53 -6.09
N ARG A 151 -7.86 7.09 -7.01
CA ARG A 151 -7.34 7.58 -8.27
C ARG A 151 -7.48 9.09 -8.34
N TYR A 152 -6.39 9.75 -8.71
CA TYR A 152 -6.40 11.19 -8.98
C TYR A 152 -6.64 11.43 -10.47
N PHE A 153 -7.68 12.19 -10.80
CA PHE A 153 -7.86 12.72 -12.13
C PHE A 153 -7.15 14.08 -12.23
N ARG A 154 -5.97 14.11 -12.80
CA ARG A 154 -5.44 15.35 -13.35
C ARG A 154 -5.89 15.44 -14.81
N LYS A 155 -6.72 16.46 -15.10
CA LYS A 155 -7.22 16.72 -16.44
C LYS A 155 -6.03 16.88 -17.42
N GLY A 156 -5.91 15.96 -18.39
CA GLY A 156 -4.91 16.04 -19.46
C GLY A 156 -3.61 15.25 -19.27
N GLU A 157 -3.38 14.60 -18.14
CA GLU A 157 -2.18 13.77 -17.93
C GLU A 157 -2.51 12.29 -18.04
N ARG A 158 -1.82 11.57 -18.94
CA ARG A 158 -1.67 10.12 -18.88
C ARG A 158 -0.68 9.80 -17.75
N CYS A 159 -1.16 9.85 -16.52
CA CYS A 159 -0.23 9.80 -15.40
C CYS A 159 -0.19 8.39 -14.83
N ALA A 160 0.97 7.70 -15.00
CA ALA A 160 1.31 6.52 -14.22
C ALA A 160 1.26 6.80 -12.71
N ILE A 161 1.33 8.07 -12.31
CA ILE A 161 1.27 8.60 -10.95
C ILE A 161 -0.17 8.93 -10.50
N GLY A 162 -1.18 8.62 -11.31
CA GLY A 162 -2.59 8.94 -11.01
C GLY A 162 -3.21 8.17 -9.85
N LEU A 163 -2.43 7.34 -9.16
CA LEU A 163 -2.88 6.51 -8.04
C LEU A 163 -2.43 7.12 -6.71
N GLY A 164 -3.30 7.06 -5.70
CA GLY A 164 -2.95 7.46 -4.34
C GLY A 164 -2.56 6.27 -3.49
N ASN A 165 -1.31 6.20 -3.02
CA ASN A 165 -0.88 5.15 -2.12
C ASN A 165 -1.12 5.44 -0.64
N TRP A 166 -1.61 6.65 -0.32
CA TRP A 166 -1.92 7.08 1.04
C TRP A 166 -3.13 6.36 1.68
N PHE A 167 -3.95 5.72 0.85
CA PHE A 167 -5.04 4.85 1.25
C PHE A 167 -5.05 3.62 0.33
N ILE A 168 -4.97 2.42 0.91
CA ILE A 168 -5.11 1.16 0.17
C ILE A 168 -5.91 0.20 1.04
N SER A 169 -7.04 -0.26 0.55
CA SER A 169 -7.74 -1.41 1.12
C SER A 169 -7.49 -2.63 0.25
N ALA A 170 -7.01 -3.72 0.84
CA ALA A 170 -6.75 -4.94 0.10
C ALA A 170 -7.09 -6.16 0.95
N LYS A 171 -7.63 -7.20 0.30
CA LYS A 171 -7.71 -8.51 0.93
C LYS A 171 -6.33 -9.16 0.98
N LYS A 172 -6.12 -9.98 1.99
CA LYS A 172 -4.91 -10.82 2.07
C LYS A 172 -4.73 -11.60 0.77
N TRP A 173 -3.50 -11.77 0.33
CA TRP A 173 -3.14 -12.48 -0.91
C TRP A 173 -3.56 -11.77 -2.21
N ASN A 174 -3.96 -10.50 -2.17
CA ASN A 174 -4.28 -9.77 -3.40
C ASN A 174 -3.09 -9.78 -4.38
N ARG A 175 -3.32 -10.20 -5.64
CA ARG A 175 -2.26 -10.37 -6.65
C ARG A 175 -1.51 -9.08 -6.97
N VAL A 176 -2.20 -7.93 -6.99
CA VAL A 176 -1.58 -6.63 -7.23
C VAL A 176 -0.60 -6.30 -6.11
N ILE A 177 -1.04 -6.42 -4.86
CA ILE A 177 -0.19 -6.16 -3.69
C ILE A 177 1.01 -7.11 -3.66
N ASN A 178 0.79 -8.42 -3.89
CA ASN A 178 1.88 -9.40 -3.91
C ASN A 178 2.88 -9.13 -5.02
N GLY A 179 2.41 -8.91 -6.25
CA GLY A 179 3.29 -8.66 -7.40
C GLY A 179 4.08 -7.36 -7.25
N VAL A 180 3.44 -6.29 -6.74
CA VAL A 180 4.13 -5.02 -6.48
C VAL A 180 5.15 -5.16 -5.36
N PHE A 181 4.83 -5.88 -4.29
CA PHE A 181 5.81 -6.16 -3.22
C PHE A 181 7.04 -6.88 -3.77
N ASP A 182 6.85 -7.97 -4.52
CA ASP A 182 7.96 -8.75 -5.07
C ASP A 182 8.81 -7.92 -6.06
N ALA A 183 8.18 -7.09 -6.89
CA ALA A 183 8.87 -6.19 -7.80
C ALA A 183 9.68 -5.11 -7.04
N MET A 184 9.11 -4.53 -5.97
CA MET A 184 9.81 -3.58 -5.11
C MET A 184 11.00 -4.22 -4.37
N ILE A 185 10.84 -5.45 -3.88
CA ILE A 185 11.93 -6.20 -3.25
C ILE A 185 13.04 -6.48 -4.27
N ALA A 186 12.72 -6.97 -5.46
CA ALA A 186 13.70 -7.21 -6.53
C ALA A 186 14.43 -5.93 -6.92
N TYR A 187 13.70 -4.82 -7.09
CA TYR A 187 14.32 -3.52 -7.37
C TYR A 187 15.35 -3.15 -6.31
N TRP A 188 15.01 -3.27 -5.03
CA TRP A 188 15.93 -2.93 -3.94
C TRP A 188 17.07 -3.95 -3.73
N HIS A 189 16.96 -5.18 -4.24
CA HIS A 189 18.11 -6.06 -4.36
C HIS A 189 19.09 -5.58 -5.40
N ASP A 190 18.58 -5.12 -6.55
CA ASP A 190 19.40 -4.71 -7.70
C ASP A 190 20.00 -3.31 -7.57
N HIS A 191 19.41 -2.42 -6.76
CA HIS A 191 19.75 -1.00 -6.70
C HIS A 191 19.99 -0.49 -5.27
N ASP A 192 20.89 0.50 -5.15
CA ASP A 192 21.21 1.19 -3.90
C ASP A 192 20.67 2.63 -3.85
N CYS A 193 19.84 3.01 -4.80
CA CYS A 193 19.21 4.33 -4.85
C CYS A 193 17.81 4.24 -5.45
N VAL A 194 16.99 5.21 -5.14
CA VAL A 194 15.67 5.34 -5.77
C VAL A 194 15.81 6.05 -7.13
N THR A 195 15.24 5.46 -8.18
CA THR A 195 15.24 6.05 -9.53
C THR A 195 14.13 7.10 -9.68
N ASP A 196 13.01 6.90 -9.04
CA ASP A 196 11.87 7.84 -9.01
C ASP A 196 11.20 7.79 -7.64
N TYR A 197 10.81 8.94 -7.11
CA TYR A 197 10.09 9.03 -5.83
C TYR A 197 8.77 8.24 -5.86
N TYR A 198 8.11 8.18 -7.02
CA TYR A 198 6.83 7.52 -7.22
C TYR A 198 6.95 6.03 -7.64
N MET A 199 8.06 5.38 -7.33
CA MET A 199 8.35 4.01 -7.79
C MET A 199 7.24 3.02 -7.44
N MET A 200 6.70 3.06 -6.21
CA MET A 200 5.58 2.21 -5.83
C MET A 200 4.34 2.47 -6.70
N HIS A 201 4.06 3.73 -7.03
CA HIS A 201 2.93 4.09 -7.90
C HIS A 201 3.12 3.54 -9.33
N LEU A 202 4.34 3.57 -9.84
CA LEU A 202 4.67 3.02 -11.16
C LEU A 202 4.47 1.51 -11.18
N PHE A 203 4.93 0.79 -10.17
CA PHE A 203 4.69 -0.65 -10.05
C PHE A 203 3.21 -0.99 -9.85
N LEU A 204 2.46 -0.20 -9.08
CA LEU A 204 1.01 -0.35 -8.96
C LEU A 204 0.32 -0.15 -10.32
N ALA A 205 0.68 0.90 -11.06
CA ALA A 205 0.13 1.16 -12.37
C ALA A 205 0.46 0.03 -13.36
N LEU A 206 1.68 -0.51 -13.32
CA LEU A 206 2.11 -1.64 -14.13
C LEU A 206 1.29 -2.89 -13.84
N ALA A 207 1.11 -3.22 -12.55
CA ALA A 207 0.29 -4.36 -12.12
C ALA A 207 -1.18 -4.21 -12.54
N LEU A 208 -1.77 -3.03 -12.35
CA LEU A 208 -3.16 -2.76 -12.73
C LEU A 208 -3.37 -2.84 -14.24
N ARG A 209 -2.43 -2.31 -15.05
CA ARG A 209 -2.47 -2.45 -16.52
C ARG A 209 -2.42 -3.91 -16.94
N ARG A 210 -1.56 -4.71 -16.30
CA ARG A 210 -1.42 -6.13 -16.64
C ARG A 210 -2.70 -6.91 -16.42
N TRP A 211 -3.37 -6.70 -15.29
CA TRP A 211 -4.55 -7.50 -14.92
C TRP A 211 -5.88 -6.79 -15.17
N GLN A 212 -5.85 -5.61 -15.79
CA GLN A 212 -7.03 -4.80 -16.08
C GLN A 212 -7.91 -4.56 -14.82
N GLU A 213 -7.27 -4.49 -13.68
CA GLU A 213 -7.94 -4.15 -12.43
C GLU A 213 -8.43 -2.69 -12.48
N THR A 214 -9.66 -2.49 -12.08
CA THR A 214 -10.21 -1.13 -11.97
C THR A 214 -9.97 -0.61 -10.56
N SER A 215 -9.37 0.57 -10.45
CA SER A 215 -9.37 1.33 -9.19
C SER A 215 -10.77 1.89 -8.94
N VAL A 216 -11.19 1.94 -7.68
CA VAL A 216 -12.41 2.66 -7.31
C VAL A 216 -12.12 4.15 -7.38
N ASP A 217 -12.89 4.85 -8.22
CA ASP A 217 -12.85 6.31 -8.23
C ASP A 217 -13.48 6.81 -6.93
N MET A 218 -12.69 7.48 -6.11
CA MET A 218 -13.23 8.17 -4.94
C MET A 218 -13.85 9.50 -5.39
N PRO A 219 -15.08 9.81 -4.95
CA PRO A 219 -15.77 11.04 -5.29
C PRO A 219 -15.10 12.28 -4.68
#